data_c4ca6f306129ef9ca0320acd7bf37c75
#
_entry.id   c4ca6f306129ef9ca0320acd7bf37c75
#
_cell.length_a   1.000
_cell.length_b   1.000
_cell.length_c   1.000
_cell.angle_alpha   90.00
_cell.angle_beta   90.00
_cell.angle_gamma   90.00
#
_symmetry.space_group_name_H-M   'P 1'
#
loop_
_entity.id
_entity.type
_entity.pdbx_description
1 polymer ?
#
loop_
_entity_poly.entity_id
_entity_poly.type
_entity_poly.pdbx_seq_one_letter_code
_entity_poly.pdbx_strand_id
1 'polypeptide(L)'
;MKHLLPLAVLLSLAACAKPAGPPAEYASLAPADPRLAQLYESSCKACHVNPAAGAPLTHDARAWVPRWHQGEAVLLDHVVQGYRAMPAGGQCAACTPGDFKALIRFIADREGEPT
;
A
#
# COMPACT_ATOMS: atom_id res chain seq x y z
N MET A 1 52.72 42.11 8.07
CA MET A 1 52.41 40.99 7.19
C MET A 1 51.02 40.42 7.64
N LYS A 2 49.97 40.67 6.87
CA LYS A 2 48.59 40.26 7.21
C LYS A 2 48.28 39.03 6.39
N HIS A 3 48.17 37.88 7.06
CA HIS A 3 47.76 36.63 6.40
C HIS A 3 46.22 36.60 6.24
N LEU A 4 45.75 36.78 5.03
CA LEU A 4 44.36 36.54 4.64
C LEU A 4 44.17 35.04 4.40
N LEU A 5 43.44 34.39 5.29
CA LEU A 5 42.96 33.01 5.07
C LEU A 5 41.72 33.05 4.13
N PRO A 6 41.69 32.29 3.06
CA PRO A 6 40.49 32.16 2.26
C PRO A 6 39.47 31.30 2.98
N LEU A 7 38.30 31.85 3.22
CA LEU A 7 37.12 31.13 3.74
C LEU A 7 36.55 30.27 2.61
N ALA A 8 36.84 28.97 2.65
CA ALA A 8 36.24 28.00 1.71
C ALA A 8 34.78 27.76 2.09
N VAL A 9 33.87 28.34 1.30
CA VAL A 9 32.44 28.07 1.40
C VAL A 9 32.17 26.69 0.79
N LEU A 10 31.95 25.68 1.64
CA LEU A 10 31.47 24.35 1.23
C LEU A 10 30.00 24.46 0.86
N LEU A 11 29.71 24.52 -0.44
CA LEU A 11 28.35 24.38 -0.97
C LEU A 11 27.91 22.91 -0.82
N SER A 12 27.12 22.60 0.21
CA SER A 12 26.51 21.31 0.37
C SER A 12 25.40 21.17 -0.69
N LEU A 13 25.63 20.40 -1.74
CA LEU A 13 24.57 19.95 -2.64
C LEU A 13 23.68 18.96 -1.87
N ALA A 14 22.53 19.43 -1.41
CA ALA A 14 21.46 18.55 -0.96
C ALA A 14 20.95 17.78 -2.20
N ALA A 15 21.44 16.57 -2.40
CA ALA A 15 20.89 15.66 -3.39
C ALA A 15 19.46 15.34 -2.98
N CYS A 16 18.48 15.80 -3.77
CA CYS A 16 17.10 15.35 -3.66
C CYS A 16 17.08 13.85 -3.98
N ALA A 17 17.16 13.00 -2.95
CA ALA A 17 17.00 11.56 -3.10
C ALA A 17 15.58 11.33 -3.60
N LYS A 18 15.45 10.73 -4.79
CA LYS A 18 14.18 10.25 -5.32
C LYS A 18 13.60 9.29 -4.29
N PRO A 19 12.31 9.41 -3.90
CA PRO A 19 11.72 8.48 -2.95
C PRO A 19 11.93 7.05 -3.47
N ALA A 20 12.45 6.18 -2.60
CA ALA A 20 12.63 4.78 -2.93
C ALA A 20 11.26 4.19 -3.31
N GLY A 21 11.20 3.43 -4.40
CA GLY A 21 10.01 2.68 -4.77
C GLY A 21 9.61 1.69 -3.67
N PRO A 22 8.46 1.02 -3.82
CA PRO A 22 8.03 0.03 -2.85
C PRO A 22 9.11 -1.04 -2.68
N PRO A 23 9.30 -1.56 -1.46
CA PRO A 23 10.20 -2.69 -1.25
C PRO A 23 9.86 -3.83 -2.22
N ALA A 24 10.86 -4.46 -2.82
CA ALA A 24 10.68 -5.49 -3.86
C ALA A 24 9.78 -6.65 -3.39
N GLU A 25 9.81 -6.96 -2.10
CA GLU A 25 8.97 -7.99 -1.49
C GLU A 25 7.47 -7.71 -1.64
N TYR A 26 7.02 -6.46 -1.46
CA TYR A 26 5.61 -6.09 -1.65
C TYR A 26 5.23 -5.95 -3.12
N ALA A 27 6.16 -5.50 -3.95
CA ALA A 27 5.92 -5.28 -5.37
C ALA A 27 5.64 -6.58 -6.15
N SER A 28 6.16 -7.72 -5.66
CA SER A 28 5.99 -9.04 -6.29
C SER A 28 4.71 -9.77 -5.86
N LEU A 29 4.02 -9.31 -4.81
CA LEU A 29 2.81 -9.95 -4.31
C LEU A 29 1.64 -9.80 -5.28
N ALA A 30 0.95 -10.91 -5.54
CA ALA A 30 -0.27 -10.95 -6.34
C ALA A 30 -1.15 -12.13 -5.92
N PRO A 31 -2.50 -12.02 -6.01
CA PRO A 31 -3.39 -13.15 -5.84
C PRO A 31 -3.06 -14.30 -6.81
N ALA A 32 -3.29 -15.54 -6.38
CA ALA A 32 -3.08 -16.72 -7.23
C ALA A 32 -4.09 -16.81 -8.40
N ASP A 33 -5.31 -16.34 -8.20
CA ASP A 33 -6.32 -16.25 -9.25
C ASP A 33 -5.95 -15.14 -10.26
N PRO A 34 -5.82 -15.45 -11.58
CA PRO A 34 -5.36 -14.47 -12.57
C PRO A 34 -6.30 -13.26 -12.71
N ARG A 35 -7.61 -13.44 -12.52
CA ARG A 35 -8.58 -12.34 -12.60
C ARG A 35 -8.44 -11.42 -11.39
N LEU A 36 -8.34 -11.98 -10.19
CA LEU A 36 -8.09 -11.20 -8.97
C LEU A 36 -6.73 -10.50 -9.02
N ALA A 37 -5.70 -11.15 -9.55
CA ALA A 37 -4.38 -10.53 -9.75
C ALA A 37 -4.47 -9.30 -10.66
N GLN A 38 -5.23 -9.37 -11.75
CA GLN A 38 -5.44 -8.23 -12.65
C GLN A 38 -6.20 -7.08 -11.95
N LEU A 39 -7.25 -7.39 -11.20
CA LEU A 39 -8.00 -6.39 -10.42
C LEU A 39 -7.13 -5.74 -9.34
N TYR A 40 -6.34 -6.53 -8.63
CA TYR A 40 -5.39 -6.05 -7.64
C TYR A 40 -4.35 -5.10 -8.26
N GLU A 41 -3.72 -5.52 -9.36
CA GLU A 41 -2.68 -4.74 -10.06
C GLU A 41 -3.21 -3.39 -10.54
N SER A 42 -4.44 -3.37 -11.08
CA SER A 42 -5.01 -2.18 -11.69
C SER A 42 -5.63 -1.18 -10.70
N SER A 43 -5.89 -1.59 -9.45
CA SER A 43 -6.59 -0.72 -8.49
C SER A 43 -5.94 -0.68 -7.10
N CYS A 44 -5.78 -1.80 -6.42
CA CYS A 44 -5.38 -1.84 -5.00
C CYS A 44 -3.87 -1.59 -4.80
N LYS A 45 -3.07 -2.19 -5.68
CA LYS A 45 -1.61 -2.30 -5.54
C LYS A 45 -0.91 -0.95 -5.47
N ALA A 46 -1.35 0.03 -6.25
CA ALA A 46 -0.69 1.35 -6.29
C ALA A 46 -0.51 2.00 -4.92
N CYS A 47 -1.47 1.77 -4.01
CA CYS A 47 -1.43 2.28 -2.64
C CYS A 47 -0.92 1.24 -1.65
N HIS A 48 -1.38 -0.02 -1.76
CA HIS A 48 -1.13 -1.05 -0.76
C HIS A 48 0.26 -1.74 -0.86
N VAL A 49 1.12 -1.33 -1.79
CA VAL A 49 2.54 -1.70 -1.79
C VAL A 49 3.46 -0.49 -1.63
N ASN A 50 2.89 0.72 -1.55
CA ASN A 50 3.64 1.96 -1.49
C ASN A 50 3.62 2.55 -0.08
N PRO A 51 4.73 2.49 0.69
CA PRO A 51 4.79 3.05 2.04
C PRO A 51 4.44 4.54 2.11
N ALA A 52 4.70 5.30 1.05
CA ALA A 52 4.40 6.72 1.00
C ALA A 52 2.91 7.04 0.81
N ALA A 53 2.10 6.05 0.42
CA ALA A 53 0.65 6.23 0.27
C ALA A 53 -0.10 6.28 1.60
N GLY A 54 0.53 5.85 2.70
CA GLY A 54 -0.11 5.80 4.03
C GLY A 54 -1.18 4.71 4.17
N ALA A 55 -1.37 3.87 3.15
CA ALA A 55 -2.23 2.69 3.21
C ALA A 55 -1.52 1.55 3.97
N PRO A 56 -2.26 0.65 4.66
CA PRO A 56 -1.67 -0.55 5.22
C PRO A 56 -1.12 -1.42 4.09
N LEU A 57 0.15 -1.82 4.19
CA LEU A 57 0.80 -2.58 3.12
C LEU A 57 0.25 -4.00 3.03
N THR A 58 0.24 -4.55 1.82
CA THR A 58 -0.16 -5.94 1.57
C THR A 58 0.71 -6.87 2.39
N HIS A 59 0.10 -7.82 3.11
CA HIS A 59 0.72 -8.79 4.01
C HIS A 59 1.45 -8.20 5.24
N ASP A 60 1.30 -6.90 5.53
CA ASP A 60 1.82 -6.35 6.78
C ASP A 60 0.94 -6.75 7.98
N ALA A 61 1.32 -7.83 8.64
CA ALA A 61 0.59 -8.36 9.80
C ALA A 61 0.38 -7.33 10.92
N ARG A 62 1.33 -6.41 11.15
CA ARG A 62 1.19 -5.36 12.18
C ARG A 62 0.05 -4.42 11.87
N ALA A 63 -0.11 -4.08 10.59
CA ALA A 63 -1.18 -3.22 10.14
C ALA A 63 -2.51 -3.97 10.04
N TRP A 64 -2.51 -5.24 9.62
CA TRP A 64 -3.73 -5.97 9.28
C TRP A 64 -4.37 -6.70 10.45
N VAL A 65 -3.62 -7.29 11.39
CA VAL A 65 -4.20 -8.00 12.54
C VAL A 65 -5.23 -7.15 13.30
N PRO A 66 -4.94 -5.91 13.74
CA PRO A 66 -5.93 -5.10 14.45
C PRO A 66 -7.12 -4.70 13.58
N ARG A 67 -6.95 -4.57 12.26
CA ARG A 67 -8.04 -4.29 11.32
C ARG A 67 -8.93 -5.51 11.13
N TRP A 68 -8.34 -6.68 10.96
CA TRP A 68 -9.05 -7.94 10.81
C TRP A 68 -9.94 -8.27 12.00
N HIS A 69 -9.50 -7.93 13.22
CA HIS A 69 -10.28 -8.09 14.45
C HIS A 69 -11.59 -7.27 14.48
N GLN A 70 -11.74 -6.27 13.62
CA GLN A 70 -13.01 -5.55 13.47
C GLN A 70 -14.06 -6.39 12.71
N GLY A 71 -13.64 -7.44 12.03
CA GLY A 71 -14.46 -8.31 11.20
C GLY A 71 -14.43 -7.98 9.72
N GLU A 72 -14.50 -9.00 8.89
CA GLU A 72 -14.45 -8.88 7.43
C GLU A 72 -15.57 -7.97 6.87
N ALA A 73 -16.76 -8.01 7.48
CA ALA A 73 -17.88 -7.17 7.06
C ALA A 73 -17.57 -5.68 7.20
N VAL A 74 -16.86 -5.28 8.26
CA VAL A 74 -16.42 -3.89 8.49
C VAL A 74 -15.39 -3.49 7.45
N LEU A 75 -14.45 -4.37 7.13
CA LEU A 75 -13.44 -4.11 6.10
C LEU A 75 -14.07 -3.99 4.72
N LEU A 76 -15.06 -4.84 4.41
CA LEU A 76 -15.81 -4.75 3.16
C LEU A 76 -16.56 -3.41 3.05
N ASP A 77 -17.23 -2.99 4.13
CA ASP A 77 -17.89 -1.69 4.17
C ASP A 77 -16.93 -0.52 3.92
N HIS A 78 -15.75 -0.55 4.56
CA HIS A 78 -14.70 0.43 4.33
C HIS A 78 -14.24 0.48 2.86
N VAL A 79 -14.13 -0.66 2.20
CA VAL A 79 -13.76 -0.70 0.78
C VAL A 79 -14.88 -0.14 -0.08
N VAL A 80 -16.13 -0.55 0.15
CA VAL A 80 -17.29 -0.14 -0.66
C VAL A 80 -17.57 1.36 -0.50
N GLN A 81 -17.60 1.85 0.72
CA GLN A 81 -17.93 3.24 1.04
C GLN A 81 -16.76 4.20 0.86
N GLY A 82 -15.52 3.68 0.92
CA GLY A 82 -14.32 4.46 1.13
C GLY A 82 -14.02 4.65 2.62
N TYR A 83 -12.76 4.80 2.95
CA TYR A 83 -12.33 4.95 4.35
C TYR A 83 -11.10 5.85 4.46
N ARG A 84 -11.25 6.99 5.14
CA ARG A 84 -10.19 8.02 5.24
C ARG A 84 -9.71 8.44 3.83
N ALA A 85 -8.42 8.23 3.52
CA ALA A 85 -7.86 8.54 2.20
C ALA A 85 -8.14 7.46 1.13
N MET A 86 -8.66 6.30 1.52
CA MET A 86 -9.03 5.25 0.58
C MET A 86 -10.32 5.63 -0.15
N PRO A 87 -10.33 5.73 -1.49
CA PRO A 87 -11.54 6.05 -2.25
C PRO A 87 -12.56 4.89 -2.20
N ALA A 88 -13.83 5.20 -2.40
CA ALA A 88 -14.89 4.22 -2.50
C ALA A 88 -14.60 3.19 -3.61
N GLY A 89 -14.81 1.91 -3.29
CA GLY A 89 -14.48 0.80 -4.17
C GLY A 89 -12.99 0.61 -4.45
N GLY A 90 -12.08 1.29 -3.74
CA GLY A 90 -10.65 1.21 -4.00
C GLY A 90 -10.27 1.51 -5.46
N GLN A 91 -11.07 2.32 -6.17
CA GLN A 91 -10.96 2.61 -7.60
C GLN A 91 -11.16 1.37 -8.52
N CYS A 92 -11.75 0.30 -8.01
CA CYS A 92 -12.02 -0.91 -8.78
C CYS A 92 -13.47 -0.92 -9.31
N ALA A 93 -13.73 -0.26 -10.42
CA ALA A 93 -15.06 -0.22 -11.03
C ALA A 93 -15.54 -1.60 -11.54
N ALA A 94 -14.63 -2.51 -11.82
CA ALA A 94 -14.92 -3.86 -12.32
C ALA A 94 -15.09 -4.90 -11.20
N CYS A 95 -14.84 -4.53 -9.93
CA CYS A 95 -14.93 -5.46 -8.80
C CYS A 95 -16.39 -5.72 -8.39
N THR A 96 -16.74 -6.97 -8.22
CA THR A 96 -17.95 -7.40 -7.52
C THR A 96 -17.73 -7.42 -6.00
N PRO A 97 -18.80 -7.51 -5.18
CA PRO A 97 -18.65 -7.70 -3.73
C PRO A 97 -17.81 -8.94 -3.35
N GLY A 98 -17.91 -10.01 -4.15
CA GLY A 98 -17.09 -11.21 -3.97
C GLY A 98 -15.61 -10.96 -4.24
N ASP A 99 -15.30 -10.17 -5.27
CA ASP A 99 -13.92 -9.77 -5.57
C ASP A 99 -13.33 -8.93 -4.44
N PHE A 100 -14.10 -7.97 -3.91
CA PHE A 100 -13.64 -7.18 -2.76
C PHE A 100 -13.30 -8.04 -1.55
N LYS A 101 -14.15 -9.01 -1.20
CA LYS A 101 -13.85 -9.95 -0.10
C LYS A 101 -12.57 -10.73 -0.35
N ALA A 102 -12.41 -11.29 -1.54
CA ALA A 102 -11.21 -12.05 -1.90
C ALA A 102 -9.95 -11.16 -1.86
N LEU A 103 -10.02 -9.95 -2.37
CA LEU A 103 -8.91 -8.99 -2.36
C LEU A 103 -8.58 -8.49 -0.96
N ILE A 104 -9.57 -8.25 -0.09
CA ILE A 104 -9.35 -7.92 1.33
C ILE A 104 -8.59 -9.05 2.02
N ARG A 105 -9.02 -10.31 1.80
CA ARG A 105 -8.36 -11.50 2.37
C ARG A 105 -6.92 -11.63 1.88
N PHE A 106 -6.70 -11.45 0.59
CA PHE A 106 -5.36 -11.47 0.03
C PHE A 106 -4.48 -10.37 0.65
N ILE A 107 -4.92 -9.11 0.64
CA ILE A 107 -4.14 -7.98 1.15
C ILE A 107 -3.83 -8.14 2.64
N ALA A 108 -4.77 -8.69 3.42
CA ALA A 108 -4.62 -8.94 4.85
C ALA A 108 -3.89 -10.26 5.19
N ASP A 109 -3.47 -11.05 4.20
CA ASP A 109 -2.89 -12.39 4.37
C ASP A 109 -3.81 -13.35 5.14
N ARG A 110 -5.08 -13.46 4.68
CA ARG A 110 -6.17 -14.25 5.31
C ARG A 110 -6.91 -15.17 4.34
N GLU A 111 -6.32 -15.51 3.20
CA GLU A 111 -6.97 -16.30 2.16
C GLU A 111 -7.40 -17.69 2.62
N GLY A 112 -6.71 -18.29 3.57
CA GLY A 112 -7.02 -19.63 4.11
C GLY A 112 -7.95 -19.65 5.32
N GLU A 113 -8.40 -18.50 5.82
CA GLU A 113 -9.28 -18.47 7.00
C GLU A 113 -10.74 -18.83 6.65
N PRO A 114 -11.42 -19.59 7.50
CA PRO A 114 -12.86 -19.88 7.32
C PRO A 114 -13.69 -18.59 7.41
N THR A 115 -14.79 -18.56 6.66
CA THR A 115 -15.79 -17.47 6.67
C THR A 115 -16.69 -17.55 7.89
#